data_6a977710b2aa59a5deb81246ea34b5bc
#
_entry.id   6a977710b2aa59a5deb81246ea34b5bc
#
_cell.length_a   1.000
_cell.length_b   1.000
_cell.length_c   1.000
_cell.angle_alpha   90.00
_cell.angle_beta   90.00
_cell.angle_gamma   90.00
#
_symmetry.space_group_name_H-M   'P 1'
#
loop_
_entity.id
_entity.type
_entity.pdbx_description
1 polymer ?
#
loop_
_entity_poly.entity_id
_entity_poly.type
_entity_poly.pdbx_seq_one_letter_code
_entity_poly.pdbx_strand_id
1 'polypeptide(L)'
;MEEYMAQFNAFQPELAIWTLYQSGQIAGALTVIASAIFIWLALRVAVQTRDRQDTNMIQKLFASLFGILVVYGTFIQWTENFGVLTGTIAGFNQVAEVGKSAGVELSNQAKFFVDYYAFAADGLSYPGIPGSLFLLVVLGMILGAIWYPKD
;
A
#
# COMPACT_ATOMS: atom_id res chain seq x y z
N MET A 1 20.05 -8.97 37.85
CA MET A 1 18.62 -8.61 37.57
C MET A 1 18.49 -7.22 36.95
N GLU A 2 19.23 -6.23 37.48
CA GLU A 2 19.24 -4.85 36.93
C GLU A 2 19.77 -4.79 35.48
N GLU A 3 20.83 -5.53 35.18
CA GLU A 3 21.42 -5.60 33.83
C GLU A 3 20.46 -6.22 32.81
N TYR A 4 19.69 -7.24 33.22
CA TYR A 4 18.67 -7.87 32.41
C TYR A 4 17.49 -6.92 32.13
N MET A 5 17.10 -6.15 33.13
CA MET A 5 16.04 -5.15 32.98
C MET A 5 16.49 -3.96 32.11
N ALA A 6 17.74 -3.55 32.20
CA ALA A 6 18.32 -2.51 31.34
C ALA A 6 18.35 -2.96 29.88
N GLN A 7 18.78 -4.19 29.59
CA GLN A 7 18.76 -4.76 28.24
C GLN A 7 17.32 -4.89 27.72
N PHE A 8 16.39 -5.38 28.53
CA PHE A 8 14.99 -5.51 28.14
C PHE A 8 14.37 -4.15 27.78
N ASN A 9 14.62 -3.12 28.58
CA ASN A 9 14.12 -1.77 28.32
C ASN A 9 14.76 -1.14 27.07
N ALA A 10 16.00 -1.50 26.74
CA ALA A 10 16.68 -1.02 25.53
C ALA A 10 16.06 -1.58 24.24
N PHE A 11 15.50 -2.80 24.27
CA PHE A 11 14.86 -3.43 23.12
C PHE A 11 13.37 -3.07 22.94
N GLN A 12 12.73 -2.47 23.96
CA GLN A 12 11.31 -2.12 23.89
C GLN A 12 10.93 -1.23 22.69
N PRO A 13 11.69 -0.16 22.35
CA PRO A 13 11.37 0.67 21.19
C PRO A 13 11.44 -0.10 19.88
N GLU A 14 12.44 -0.98 19.73
CA GLU A 14 12.60 -1.81 18.54
C GLU A 14 11.44 -2.80 18.38
N LEU A 15 11.03 -3.46 19.46
CA LEU A 15 9.87 -4.37 19.47
C LEU A 15 8.56 -3.65 19.11
N ALA A 16 8.39 -2.43 19.59
CA ALA A 16 7.22 -1.61 19.23
C ALA A 16 7.18 -1.32 17.72
N ILE A 17 8.31 -0.99 17.10
CA ILE A 17 8.42 -0.76 15.67
C ILE A 17 8.10 -2.04 14.89
N TRP A 18 8.64 -3.19 15.31
CA TRP A 18 8.33 -4.47 14.67
C TRP A 18 6.85 -4.82 14.76
N THR A 19 6.21 -4.56 15.88
CA THR A 19 4.77 -4.81 16.07
C THR A 19 3.93 -3.92 15.15
N LEU A 20 4.29 -2.63 15.04
CA LEU A 20 3.64 -1.70 14.11
C LEU A 20 3.83 -2.11 12.66
N TYR A 21 5.03 -2.53 12.27
CA TYR A 21 5.31 -3.03 10.93
C TYR A 21 4.47 -4.27 10.60
N GLN A 22 4.43 -5.28 11.49
CA GLN A 22 3.66 -6.49 11.26
C GLN A 22 2.15 -6.21 11.14
N SER A 23 1.60 -5.37 12.01
CA SER A 23 0.19 -4.97 11.92
C SER A 23 -0.10 -4.19 10.64
N GLY A 24 0.81 -3.31 10.22
CA GLY A 24 0.74 -2.62 8.93
C GLY A 24 0.78 -3.57 7.73
N GLN A 25 1.62 -4.62 7.76
CA GLN A 25 1.68 -5.64 6.71
C GLN A 25 0.39 -6.45 6.62
N ILE A 26 -0.22 -6.81 7.74
CA ILE A 26 -1.52 -7.51 7.77
C ILE A 26 -2.61 -6.61 7.17
N ALA A 27 -2.68 -5.35 7.60
CA ALA A 27 -3.62 -4.38 7.05
C ALA A 27 -3.40 -4.20 5.54
N GLY A 28 -2.14 -4.09 5.11
CA GLY A 28 -1.75 -4.00 3.71
C GLY A 28 -2.21 -5.20 2.88
N ALA A 29 -2.04 -6.41 3.37
CA ALA A 29 -2.50 -7.61 2.69
C ALA A 29 -4.03 -7.63 2.52
N LEU A 30 -4.77 -7.23 3.55
CA LEU A 30 -6.23 -7.12 3.48
C LEU A 30 -6.68 -6.06 2.47
N THR A 31 -5.99 -4.91 2.40
CA THR A 31 -6.31 -3.86 1.42
C THR A 31 -6.02 -4.29 -0.02
N VAL A 32 -4.98 -5.09 -0.26
CA VAL A 32 -4.70 -5.66 -1.59
C VAL A 32 -5.83 -6.60 -2.02
N ILE A 33 -6.31 -7.47 -1.13
CA ILE A 33 -7.45 -8.35 -1.41
C ILE A 33 -8.71 -7.53 -1.70
N ALA A 34 -9.01 -6.53 -0.86
CA ALA A 34 -10.15 -5.65 -1.07
C ALA A 34 -10.06 -4.91 -2.42
N SER A 35 -8.89 -4.38 -2.77
CA SER A 35 -8.64 -3.71 -4.05
C SER A 35 -8.91 -4.63 -5.25
N ALA A 36 -8.46 -5.87 -5.17
CA ALA A 36 -8.70 -6.87 -6.23
C ALA A 36 -10.21 -7.14 -6.41
N ILE A 37 -10.97 -7.25 -5.31
CA ILE A 37 -12.43 -7.43 -5.33
C ILE A 37 -13.12 -6.21 -5.94
N PHE A 38 -12.73 -4.98 -5.54
CA PHE A 38 -13.31 -3.75 -6.08
C PHE A 38 -13.00 -3.56 -7.56
N ILE A 39 -11.78 -3.84 -8.02
CA ILE A 39 -11.41 -3.82 -9.44
C ILE A 39 -12.26 -4.83 -10.23
N TRP A 40 -12.38 -6.06 -9.72
CA TRP A 40 -13.23 -7.07 -10.35
C TRP A 40 -14.70 -6.61 -10.43
N LEU A 41 -15.22 -6.01 -9.35
CA LEU A 41 -16.59 -5.49 -9.33
C LEU A 41 -16.77 -4.34 -10.33
N ALA A 42 -15.80 -3.42 -10.43
CA ALA A 42 -15.83 -2.31 -11.37
C ALA A 42 -15.83 -2.81 -12.83
N LEU A 43 -15.01 -3.81 -13.16
CA LEU A 43 -15.01 -4.46 -14.47
C LEU A 43 -16.36 -5.16 -14.76
N ARG A 44 -16.93 -5.84 -13.77
CA ARG A 44 -18.23 -6.48 -13.92
C ARG A 44 -19.35 -5.47 -14.16
N VAL A 45 -19.36 -4.36 -13.42
CA VAL A 45 -20.32 -3.26 -13.63
C VAL A 45 -20.15 -2.66 -15.02
N ALA A 46 -18.90 -2.45 -15.46
CA ALA A 46 -18.61 -1.92 -16.79
C ALA A 46 -19.19 -2.82 -17.91
N VAL A 47 -18.92 -4.14 -17.84
CA VAL A 47 -19.44 -5.11 -18.81
C VAL A 47 -20.97 -5.18 -18.78
N GLN A 48 -21.58 -5.23 -17.58
CA GLN A 48 -23.04 -5.23 -17.44
C GLN A 48 -23.69 -3.94 -18.00
N THR A 49 -23.04 -2.80 -17.81
CA THR A 49 -23.50 -1.52 -18.35
C THR A 49 -23.49 -1.53 -19.87
N ARG A 50 -22.46 -2.11 -20.49
CA ARG A 50 -22.37 -2.29 -21.94
C ARG A 50 -23.42 -3.25 -22.48
N ASP A 51 -23.66 -4.36 -21.77
CA ASP A 51 -24.50 -5.45 -22.29
C ASP A 51 -26.01 -5.17 -22.20
N ARG A 52 -26.42 -4.20 -21.40
CA ARG A 52 -27.82 -3.77 -21.31
C ARG A 52 -28.21 -2.92 -22.50
N GLN A 53 -29.29 -3.30 -23.18
CA GLN A 53 -29.82 -2.57 -24.34
C GLN A 53 -30.41 -1.19 -23.97
N ASP A 54 -30.95 -1.06 -22.75
CA ASP A 54 -31.60 0.17 -22.25
C ASP A 54 -30.65 1.07 -21.45
N THR A 55 -29.34 0.91 -21.60
CA THR A 55 -28.37 1.72 -20.86
C THR A 55 -28.40 3.17 -21.31
N ASN A 56 -28.81 4.06 -20.41
CA ASN A 56 -28.79 5.50 -20.67
C ASN A 56 -27.43 6.14 -20.31
N MET A 57 -27.24 7.38 -20.75
CA MET A 57 -26.01 8.16 -20.54
C MET A 57 -25.65 8.30 -19.05
N ILE A 58 -26.66 8.45 -18.19
CA ILE A 58 -26.48 8.63 -16.76
C ILE A 58 -25.87 7.36 -16.12
N GLN A 59 -26.38 6.18 -16.51
CA GLN A 59 -25.85 4.90 -16.02
C GLN A 59 -24.40 4.70 -16.45
N LYS A 60 -24.03 5.04 -17.69
CA LYS A 60 -22.64 4.99 -18.17
C LYS A 60 -21.75 5.94 -17.36
N LEU A 61 -22.25 7.14 -17.05
CA LEU A 61 -21.51 8.12 -16.25
C LEU A 61 -21.24 7.60 -14.83
N PHE A 62 -22.25 7.04 -14.15
CA PHE A 62 -22.07 6.47 -12.82
C PHE A 62 -21.15 5.25 -12.81
N ALA A 63 -21.24 4.37 -13.80
CA ALA A 63 -20.34 3.24 -13.94
C ALA A 63 -18.88 3.70 -14.16
N SER A 64 -18.68 4.73 -14.98
CA SER A 64 -17.36 5.34 -15.21
C SER A 64 -16.79 5.96 -13.93
N LEU A 65 -17.62 6.75 -13.21
CA LEU A 65 -17.22 7.37 -11.95
C LEU A 65 -16.85 6.32 -10.90
N PHE A 66 -17.63 5.25 -10.77
CA PHE A 66 -17.32 4.15 -9.87
C PHE A 66 -15.97 3.52 -10.22
N GLY A 67 -15.71 3.24 -11.50
CA GLY A 67 -14.44 2.69 -11.95
C GLY A 67 -13.24 3.61 -11.63
N ILE A 68 -13.39 4.92 -11.87
CA ILE A 68 -12.36 5.91 -11.55
C ILE A 68 -12.09 5.94 -10.04
N LEU A 69 -13.13 5.95 -9.21
CA LEU A 69 -12.99 5.95 -7.75
C LEU A 69 -12.31 4.68 -7.22
N VAL A 70 -12.61 3.52 -7.79
CA VAL A 70 -11.96 2.24 -7.43
C VAL A 70 -10.46 2.29 -7.76
N VAL A 71 -10.10 2.73 -8.97
CA VAL A 71 -8.68 2.83 -9.38
C VAL A 71 -7.94 3.86 -8.55
N TYR A 72 -8.53 5.03 -8.30
CA TYR A 72 -7.94 6.07 -7.47
C TYR A 72 -7.77 5.63 -6.01
N GLY A 73 -8.79 4.99 -5.43
CA GLY A 73 -8.71 4.43 -4.07
C GLY A 73 -7.62 3.37 -3.95
N THR A 74 -7.49 2.49 -4.95
CA THR A 74 -6.41 1.50 -5.00
C THR A 74 -5.02 2.16 -5.05
N PHE A 75 -4.87 3.22 -5.85
CA PHE A 75 -3.63 3.99 -5.92
C PHE A 75 -3.24 4.57 -4.55
N ILE A 76 -4.19 5.22 -3.85
CA ILE A 76 -3.95 5.78 -2.51
C ILE A 76 -3.55 4.67 -1.54
N GLN A 77 -4.29 3.56 -1.49
CA GLN A 77 -4.01 2.45 -0.58
C GLN A 77 -2.61 1.84 -0.80
N TRP A 78 -2.19 1.71 -2.05
CA TRP A 78 -0.84 1.23 -2.35
C TRP A 78 0.23 2.20 -1.86
N THR A 79 0.00 3.51 -2.03
CA THR A 79 0.91 4.55 -1.53
C THR A 79 1.00 4.52 0.00
N GLU A 80 -0.11 4.36 0.70
CA GLU A 80 -0.15 4.27 2.16
C GLU A 80 0.55 3.01 2.68
N ASN A 81 0.36 1.84 2.02
CA ASN A 81 1.06 0.61 2.38
C ASN A 81 2.58 0.75 2.25
N PHE A 82 3.05 1.49 1.24
CA PHE A 82 4.47 1.81 1.13
C PHE A 82 4.95 2.75 2.24
N GLY A 83 4.09 3.65 2.70
CA GLY A 83 4.33 4.52 3.84
C GLY A 83 4.62 3.74 5.13
N VAL A 84 4.02 2.57 5.33
CA VAL A 84 4.34 1.68 6.47
C VAL A 84 5.80 1.23 6.43
N LEU A 85 6.32 0.85 5.27
CA LEU A 85 7.72 0.44 5.11
C LEU A 85 8.68 1.60 5.38
N THR A 86 8.45 2.76 4.76
CA THR A 86 9.31 3.95 4.93
C THR A 86 9.26 4.47 6.37
N GLY A 87 8.09 4.46 6.99
CA GLY A 87 7.91 4.84 8.40
C GLY A 87 8.65 3.89 9.36
N THR A 88 8.66 2.59 9.05
CA THR A 88 9.41 1.58 9.83
C THR A 88 10.92 1.84 9.76
N ILE A 89 11.45 2.11 8.56
CA ILE A 89 12.88 2.43 8.36
C ILE A 89 13.24 3.70 9.14
N ALA A 90 12.42 4.75 9.03
CA ALA A 90 12.62 6.01 9.76
C ALA A 90 12.59 5.79 11.27
N GLY A 91 11.69 4.94 11.77
CA GLY A 91 11.61 4.57 13.18
C GLY A 91 12.88 3.86 13.67
N PHE A 92 13.39 2.87 12.93
CA PHE A 92 14.66 2.21 13.29
C PHE A 92 15.84 3.17 13.27
N ASN A 93 15.93 4.05 12.27
CA ASN A 93 17.00 5.05 12.21
C ASN A 93 16.94 6.00 13.41
N GLN A 94 15.74 6.42 13.83
CA GLN A 94 15.57 7.24 15.02
C GLN A 94 16.00 6.51 16.30
N VAL A 95 15.62 5.24 16.45
CA VAL A 95 16.06 4.41 17.60
C VAL A 95 17.58 4.24 17.59
N ALA A 96 18.19 4.04 16.40
CA ALA A 96 19.64 3.97 16.27
C ALA A 96 20.34 5.26 16.70
N GLU A 97 19.83 6.42 16.33
CA GLU A 97 20.41 7.72 16.71
C GLU A 97 20.31 7.97 18.20
N VAL A 98 19.13 7.74 18.79
CA VAL A 98 18.93 7.87 20.24
C VAL A 98 19.77 6.84 21.00
N GLY A 99 19.86 5.60 20.51
CA GLY A 99 20.65 4.53 21.11
C GLY A 99 22.14 4.81 21.14
N LYS A 100 22.71 5.48 20.14
CA LYS A 100 24.13 5.86 20.12
C LYS A 100 24.56 6.63 21.36
N SER A 101 23.72 7.54 21.85
CA SER A 101 24.00 8.34 23.05
C SER A 101 23.96 7.49 24.34
N ALA A 102 23.23 6.37 24.33
CA ALA A 102 23.04 5.45 25.44
C ALA A 102 23.91 4.17 25.35
N GLY A 103 24.74 4.04 24.29
CA GLY A 103 25.55 2.84 24.05
C GLY A 103 24.73 1.61 23.65
N VAL A 104 23.51 1.82 23.16
CA VAL A 104 22.59 0.75 22.70
C VAL A 104 22.59 0.74 21.17
N GLU A 105 22.85 -0.42 20.58
CA GLU A 105 22.78 -0.62 19.14
C GLU A 105 21.51 -1.38 18.74
N LEU A 106 21.04 -1.13 17.51
CA LEU A 106 19.97 -1.94 16.91
C LEU A 106 20.39 -3.42 16.85
N SER A 107 19.40 -4.30 16.93
CA SER A 107 19.62 -5.71 16.65
C SER A 107 20.15 -5.94 15.23
N ASN A 108 20.82 -7.06 15.00
CA ASN A 108 21.30 -7.42 13.68
C ASN A 108 20.15 -7.56 12.67
N GLN A 109 18.97 -7.96 13.13
CA GLN A 109 17.77 -8.08 12.30
C GLN A 109 17.26 -6.70 11.84
N ALA A 110 17.20 -5.72 12.76
CA ALA A 110 16.80 -4.36 12.42
C ALA A 110 17.82 -3.68 11.50
N LYS A 111 19.12 -3.86 11.74
CA LYS A 111 20.19 -3.38 10.84
C LYS A 111 20.03 -3.96 9.44
N PHE A 112 19.89 -5.29 9.34
CA PHE A 112 19.68 -5.96 8.05
C PHE A 112 18.42 -5.47 7.35
N PHE A 113 17.33 -5.26 8.07
CA PHE A 113 16.07 -4.72 7.50
C PHE A 113 16.27 -3.33 6.93
N VAL A 114 16.90 -2.41 7.67
CA VAL A 114 17.18 -1.05 7.21
C VAL A 114 18.07 -1.07 5.98
N ASP A 115 19.13 -1.85 5.96
CA ASP A 115 20.07 -1.96 4.84
C ASP A 115 19.38 -2.56 3.60
N TYR A 116 18.60 -3.62 3.78
CA TYR A 116 17.91 -4.29 2.68
C TYR A 116 16.86 -3.40 2.01
N TYR A 117 16.15 -2.59 2.79
CA TYR A 117 15.12 -1.68 2.29
C TYR A 117 15.59 -0.23 2.16
N ALA A 118 16.90 0.03 2.17
CA ALA A 118 17.45 1.38 2.05
C ALA A 118 16.93 2.14 0.81
N PHE A 119 16.68 1.40 -0.29
CA PHE A 119 16.09 1.96 -1.52
C PHE A 119 14.72 2.62 -1.29
N ALA A 120 13.97 2.19 -0.29
CA ALA A 120 12.65 2.76 0.02
C ALA A 120 12.77 4.12 0.74
N ALA A 121 13.91 4.39 1.39
CA ALA A 121 14.19 5.68 2.02
C ALA A 121 14.57 6.77 1.02
N ASP A 122 15.04 6.39 -0.19
CA ASP A 122 15.51 7.31 -1.24
C ASP A 122 14.39 8.01 -2.03
N GLY A 123 13.16 8.04 -1.51
CA GLY A 123 12.06 8.83 -2.06
C GLY A 123 11.41 8.24 -3.32
N LEU A 124 11.55 6.95 -3.57
CA LEU A 124 10.81 6.26 -4.62
C LEU A 124 9.31 6.37 -4.34
N SER A 125 8.58 7.02 -5.24
CA SER A 125 7.13 7.06 -5.15
C SER A 125 6.55 5.68 -5.49
N TYR A 126 5.73 5.14 -4.59
CA TYR A 126 4.96 3.92 -4.86
C TYR A 126 3.52 4.32 -5.24
N PRO A 127 2.91 3.67 -6.21
CA PRO A 127 3.18 2.32 -6.73
C PRO A 127 4.26 2.23 -7.83
N GLY A 128 5.04 3.26 -8.06
CA GLY A 128 6.06 3.27 -9.10
C GLY A 128 5.48 3.19 -10.52
N ILE A 129 6.36 3.18 -11.53
CA ILE A 129 5.94 3.11 -12.94
C ILE A 129 5.12 1.84 -13.24
N PRO A 130 5.54 0.62 -12.82
CA PRO A 130 4.78 -0.59 -13.14
C PRO A 130 3.38 -0.61 -12.51
N GLY A 131 3.25 -0.19 -11.25
CA GLY A 131 1.94 -0.14 -10.57
C GLY A 131 1.01 0.92 -11.17
N SER A 132 1.55 2.10 -11.52
CA SER A 132 0.79 3.15 -12.19
C SER A 132 0.30 2.71 -13.57
N LEU A 133 1.15 2.05 -14.36
CA LEU A 133 0.77 1.47 -15.65
C LEU A 133 -0.32 0.41 -15.51
N PHE A 134 -0.19 -0.49 -14.52
CA PHE A 134 -1.23 -1.48 -14.24
C PHE A 134 -2.58 -0.81 -13.96
N LEU A 135 -2.63 0.19 -13.10
CA LEU A 135 -3.86 0.91 -12.78
C LEU A 135 -4.43 1.68 -13.98
N LEU A 136 -3.59 2.25 -14.84
CA LEU A 136 -4.01 2.89 -16.09
C LEU A 136 -4.62 1.88 -17.07
N VAL A 137 -4.04 0.69 -17.19
CA VAL A 137 -4.60 -0.39 -18.01
C VAL A 137 -5.96 -0.82 -17.47
N VAL A 138 -6.08 -1.02 -16.16
CA VAL A 138 -7.37 -1.36 -15.51
C VAL A 138 -8.41 -0.28 -15.78
N LEU A 139 -8.05 0.99 -15.63
CA LEU A 139 -8.95 2.10 -15.93
C LEU A 139 -9.37 2.12 -17.40
N GLY A 140 -8.42 1.92 -18.32
CA GLY A 140 -8.68 1.80 -19.75
C GLY A 140 -9.64 0.66 -20.08
N MET A 141 -9.47 -0.51 -19.44
CA MET A 141 -10.40 -1.64 -19.60
C MET A 141 -11.80 -1.33 -19.11
N ILE A 142 -11.94 -0.65 -17.96
CA ILE A 142 -13.25 -0.26 -17.40
C ILE A 142 -13.94 0.74 -18.32
N LEU A 143 -13.26 1.83 -18.67
CA LEU A 143 -13.83 2.87 -19.54
C LEU A 143 -14.09 2.36 -20.95
N GLY A 144 -13.16 1.59 -21.51
CA GLY A 144 -13.32 0.94 -22.80
C GLY A 144 -14.54 0.01 -22.83
N ALA A 145 -14.72 -0.82 -21.79
CA ALA A 145 -15.88 -1.69 -21.69
C ALA A 145 -17.22 -0.91 -21.65
N ILE A 146 -17.25 0.28 -21.04
CA ILE A 146 -18.49 1.10 -20.94
C ILE A 146 -18.81 1.83 -22.25
N TRP A 147 -17.77 2.41 -22.89
CA TRP A 147 -17.94 3.38 -23.97
C TRP A 147 -17.69 2.83 -25.37
N TYR A 148 -16.99 1.68 -25.47
CA TYR A 148 -16.75 1.09 -26.79
C TYR A 148 -18.06 0.54 -27.37
N PRO A 149 -18.42 0.95 -28.61
CA PRO A 149 -19.66 0.48 -29.22
C PRO A 149 -19.63 -1.07 -29.36
N LYS A 150 -20.81 -1.65 -29.22
CA LYS A 150 -21.03 -3.07 -29.58
C LYS A 150 -21.19 -3.10 -31.09
N ASP A 151 -20.29 -3.78 -31.79
CA ASP A 151 -20.46 -4.12 -33.21
C ASP A 151 -21.65 -5.05 -33.42
#